data_39cf60aaabed4313d48be26ac2713c13
#
_entry.id   39cf60aaabed4313d48be26ac2713c13
#
_cell.length_a   1.000
_cell.length_b   1.000
_cell.length_c   1.000
_cell.angle_alpha   90.00
_cell.angle_beta   90.00
_cell.angle_gamma   90.00
#
_symmetry.space_group_name_H-M   'P 1'
#
loop_
_entity.id
_entity.type
_entity.pdbx_description
1 polymer ?
#
loop_
_entity_poly.entity_id
_entity_poly.type
_entity_poly.pdbx_seq_one_letter_code
_entity_poly.pdbx_strand_id
1 'polypeptide(L)'
;STKAIRQMVRRLVVESDRLYLRSEAGITKLPLRCRPGIFAARFIYAGIAAVIREQSYQTMTIRARTSKRQKLAWMGLSIFRTISGSLMPQSAVIYAKPLPEVQFLVDAATKGIPEVPEWSEKLFGAMEQLRNVDQQKYQA
;
A
#
# COMPACT_ATOMS: atom_id res chain seq x y z
N SER A 1 16.96 -3.24 32.88
CA SER A 1 16.07 -3.83 31.87
C SER A 1 15.26 -2.80 31.08
N THR A 2 14.74 -1.75 31.74
CA THR A 2 13.95 -0.69 31.07
C THR A 2 14.73 0.05 29.98
N LYS A 3 16.04 0.25 30.15
CA LYS A 3 16.90 0.91 29.17
C LYS A 3 17.05 0.06 27.88
N ALA A 4 17.23 -1.23 28.05
CA ALA A 4 17.34 -2.17 26.91
C ALA A 4 16.05 -2.21 26.09
N ILE A 5 14.87 -2.25 26.76
CA ILE A 5 13.57 -2.23 26.10
C ILE A 5 13.37 -0.92 25.32
N ARG A 6 13.70 0.24 25.90
CA ARG A 6 13.64 1.52 25.18
C ARG A 6 14.53 1.55 23.94
N GLN A 7 15.74 1.01 24.01
CA GLN A 7 16.63 0.92 22.86
C GLN A 7 16.05 0.01 21.76
N MET A 8 15.46 -1.12 22.16
CA MET A 8 14.80 -2.03 21.21
C MET A 8 13.61 -1.33 20.52
N VAL A 9 12.73 -0.69 21.29
CA VAL A 9 11.58 0.05 20.75
C VAL A 9 12.04 1.17 19.81
N ARG A 10 13.10 1.91 20.16
CA ARG A 10 13.69 2.94 19.31
C ARG A 10 14.14 2.37 17.96
N ARG A 11 14.84 1.24 17.97
CA ARG A 11 15.27 0.57 16.73
C ARG A 11 14.09 0.16 15.85
N LEU A 12 13.06 -0.43 16.47
CA LEU A 12 11.83 -0.83 15.76
C LEU A 12 11.11 0.37 15.13
N VAL A 13 11.02 1.49 15.85
CA VAL A 13 10.39 2.72 15.34
C VAL A 13 11.17 3.30 14.17
N VAL A 14 12.49 3.33 14.23
CA VAL A 14 13.34 3.82 13.14
C VAL A 14 13.19 2.93 11.90
N GLU A 15 13.19 1.61 12.09
CA GLU A 15 13.04 0.68 10.95
C GLU A 15 11.62 0.75 10.36
N SER A 16 10.59 0.89 11.20
CA SER A 16 9.23 1.08 10.70
C SER A 16 9.07 2.34 9.86
N ASP A 17 9.68 3.46 10.25
CA ASP A 17 9.68 4.69 9.44
C ASP A 17 10.31 4.49 8.06
N ARG A 18 11.44 3.78 8.02
CA ARG A 18 12.11 3.44 6.76
C ARG A 18 11.22 2.60 5.86
N LEU A 19 10.55 1.59 6.42
CA LEU A 19 9.64 0.73 5.68
C LEU A 19 8.41 1.51 5.19
N TYR A 20 7.85 2.40 6.01
CA TYR A 20 6.73 3.25 5.59
C TYR A 20 7.10 4.19 4.44
N LEU A 21 8.26 4.82 4.47
CA LEU A 21 8.73 5.65 3.35
C LEU A 21 8.89 4.83 2.07
N ARG A 22 9.44 3.63 2.18
CA ARG A 22 9.60 2.72 1.04
C ARG A 22 8.26 2.25 0.48
N SER A 23 7.29 1.95 1.34
CA SER A 23 5.97 1.46 0.92
C SER A 23 5.12 2.51 0.20
N GLU A 24 5.34 3.80 0.46
CA GLU A 24 4.58 4.88 -0.19
C GLU A 24 4.65 4.83 -1.71
N ALA A 25 5.81 4.50 -2.26
CA ALA A 25 5.99 4.35 -3.70
C ALA A 25 5.10 3.25 -4.28
N GLY A 26 4.94 2.13 -3.55
CA GLY A 26 4.07 1.02 -3.96
C GLY A 26 2.59 1.33 -3.89
N ILE A 27 2.16 2.21 -2.96
CA ILE A 27 0.74 2.58 -2.83
C ILE A 27 0.21 3.23 -4.12
N THR A 28 1.04 3.96 -4.82
CA THR A 28 0.65 4.61 -6.09
C THR A 28 0.39 3.63 -7.24
N LYS A 29 0.78 2.37 -7.09
CA LYS A 29 0.51 1.29 -8.05
C LYS A 29 -0.80 0.55 -7.78
N LEU A 30 -1.36 0.71 -6.60
CA LEU A 30 -2.64 0.09 -6.26
C LEU A 30 -3.81 0.71 -7.03
N PRO A 31 -4.93 -0.01 -7.21
CA PRO A 31 -6.15 0.58 -7.73
C PRO A 31 -6.56 1.84 -6.96
N LEU A 32 -7.02 2.88 -7.68
CA LEU A 32 -7.29 4.20 -7.12
C LEU A 32 -8.20 4.14 -5.87
N ARG A 33 -9.20 3.25 -5.90
CA ARG A 33 -10.16 3.06 -4.79
C ARG A 33 -9.53 2.58 -3.49
N CYS A 34 -8.40 1.86 -3.56
CA CYS A 34 -7.71 1.31 -2.38
C CYS A 34 -6.71 2.30 -1.78
N ARG A 35 -6.17 3.24 -2.57
CA ARG A 35 -5.10 4.15 -2.16
C ARG A 35 -5.44 4.99 -0.92
N PRO A 36 -6.64 5.63 -0.81
CA PRO A 36 -6.95 6.45 0.36
C PRO A 36 -6.92 5.65 1.67
N GLY A 37 -7.46 4.43 1.65
CA GLY A 37 -7.47 3.56 2.83
C GLY A 37 -6.07 3.14 3.27
N ILE A 38 -5.22 2.76 2.31
CA ILE A 38 -3.84 2.34 2.60
C ILE A 38 -2.99 3.53 3.06
N PHE A 39 -3.13 4.70 2.44
CA PHE A 39 -2.48 5.93 2.93
C PHE A 39 -2.94 6.31 4.33
N ALA A 40 -4.26 6.23 4.62
CA ALA A 40 -4.78 6.51 5.95
C ALA A 40 -4.20 5.57 7.00
N ALA A 41 -4.15 4.27 6.74
CA ALA A 41 -3.52 3.29 7.61
C ALA A 41 -2.04 3.64 7.85
N ARG A 42 -1.29 3.92 6.78
CA ARG A 42 0.13 4.31 6.86
C ARG A 42 0.32 5.54 7.77
N PHE A 43 -0.48 6.61 7.61
CA PHE A 43 -0.35 7.82 8.41
C PHE A 43 -0.75 7.60 9.88
N ILE A 44 -1.80 6.82 10.13
CA ILE A 44 -2.24 6.52 11.49
C ILE A 44 -1.17 5.73 12.25
N TYR A 45 -0.62 4.69 11.64
CA TYR A 45 0.43 3.89 12.28
C TYR A 45 1.74 4.65 12.45
N ALA A 46 2.17 5.44 11.47
CA ALA A 46 3.31 6.32 11.62
C ALA A 46 3.08 7.39 12.70
N GLY A 47 1.83 7.88 12.84
CA GLY A 47 1.46 8.80 13.91
C GLY A 47 1.57 8.17 15.31
N ILE A 48 1.23 6.89 15.46
CA ILE A 48 1.45 6.16 16.71
C ILE A 48 2.96 6.09 17.03
N ALA A 49 3.81 5.81 16.03
CA ALA A 49 5.25 5.81 16.18
C ALA A 49 5.80 7.18 16.60
N ALA A 50 5.22 8.27 16.10
CA ALA A 50 5.58 9.63 16.51
C ALA A 50 5.25 9.87 17.99
N VAL A 51 4.06 9.47 18.45
CA VAL A 51 3.68 9.57 19.88
C VAL A 51 4.62 8.74 20.77
N ILE A 52 5.00 7.53 20.37
CA ILE A 52 5.97 6.70 21.10
C ILE A 52 7.32 7.43 21.23
N ARG A 53 7.73 8.15 20.19
CA ARG A 53 8.96 8.95 20.16
C ARG A 53 8.90 10.12 21.15
N GLU A 54 7.78 10.85 21.14
CA GLU A 54 7.51 11.97 22.09
C GLU A 54 7.51 11.48 23.53
N GLN A 55 7.02 10.27 23.79
CA GLN A 55 7.03 9.64 25.12
C GLN A 55 8.39 9.02 25.48
N SER A 56 9.48 9.38 24.80
CA SER A 56 10.83 8.85 25.04
C SER A 56 10.89 7.32 25.02
N TYR A 57 10.06 6.69 24.18
CA TYR A 57 9.96 5.23 24.01
C TYR A 57 9.52 4.47 25.29
N GLN A 58 8.76 5.11 26.17
CA GLN A 58 8.26 4.51 27.41
C GLN A 58 6.94 3.74 27.19
N THR A 59 6.97 2.71 26.39
CA THR A 59 5.76 1.94 26.01
C THR A 59 5.27 1.01 27.13
N MET A 60 6.07 0.74 28.13
CA MET A 60 5.70 -0.14 29.25
C MET A 60 4.77 0.54 30.26
N THR A 61 4.87 1.85 30.40
CA THR A 61 4.12 2.63 31.40
C THR A 61 3.06 3.51 30.79
N ILE A 62 3.27 3.95 29.56
CA ILE A 62 2.38 4.89 28.86
C ILE A 62 1.93 4.29 27.53
N ARG A 63 0.61 4.15 27.36
CA ARG A 63 0.03 3.69 26.11
C ARG A 63 -0.03 4.85 25.11
N ALA A 64 0.64 4.71 23.98
CA ALA A 64 0.54 5.66 22.87
C ALA A 64 -0.90 5.70 22.32
N ARG A 65 -1.49 6.88 22.32
CA ARG A 65 -2.85 7.11 21.79
C ARG A 65 -2.84 8.33 20.86
N THR A 66 -3.53 8.21 19.77
CA THR A 66 -3.75 9.31 18.82
C THR A 66 -5.14 9.90 18.99
N SER A 67 -5.27 11.19 18.87
CA SER A 67 -6.56 11.89 19.02
C SER A 67 -7.46 11.69 17.80
N LYS A 68 -8.78 11.85 17.98
CA LYS A 68 -9.75 11.79 16.88
C LYS A 68 -9.47 12.87 15.82
N ARG A 69 -9.05 14.06 16.23
CA ARG A 69 -8.70 15.19 15.33
C ARG A 69 -7.49 14.83 14.45
N GLN A 70 -6.45 14.22 15.03
CA GLN A 70 -5.28 13.75 14.27
C GLN A 70 -5.67 12.70 13.24
N LYS A 71 -6.51 11.72 13.60
CA LYS A 71 -6.99 10.69 12.66
C LYS A 71 -7.76 11.30 11.49
N LEU A 72 -8.65 12.28 11.75
CA LEU A 72 -9.39 12.99 10.70
C LEU A 72 -8.44 13.78 9.79
N ALA A 73 -7.45 14.48 10.36
CA ALA A 73 -6.44 15.20 9.57
C ALA A 73 -5.64 14.24 8.67
N TRP A 74 -5.26 13.07 9.18
CA TRP A 74 -4.56 12.06 8.38
C TRP A 74 -5.44 11.43 7.29
N MET A 75 -6.75 11.29 7.54
CA MET A 75 -7.69 10.86 6.51
C MET A 75 -7.78 11.89 5.37
N GLY A 76 -7.87 13.19 5.71
CA GLY A 76 -7.83 14.27 4.71
C GLY A 76 -6.52 14.27 3.92
N LEU A 77 -5.39 14.11 4.63
CA LEU A 77 -4.07 14.01 4.00
C LEU A 77 -3.96 12.77 3.08
N SER A 78 -4.59 11.65 3.43
CA SER A 78 -4.58 10.44 2.60
C SER A 78 -5.27 10.65 1.26
N ILE A 79 -6.38 11.38 1.25
CA ILE A 79 -7.09 11.75 0.01
C ILE A 79 -6.21 12.67 -0.83
N PHE A 80 -5.63 13.71 -0.21
CA PHE A 80 -4.72 14.62 -0.90
C PHE A 80 -3.51 13.88 -1.52
N ARG A 81 -2.89 12.97 -0.76
CA ARG A 81 -1.77 12.14 -1.26
C ARG A 81 -2.19 11.20 -2.38
N THR A 82 -3.41 10.67 -2.34
CA THR A 82 -3.95 9.84 -3.42
C THR A 82 -4.04 10.62 -4.72
N ILE A 83 -4.56 11.84 -4.67
CA ILE A 83 -4.69 12.72 -5.83
C ILE A 83 -3.32 13.15 -6.34
N SER A 84 -2.46 13.68 -5.46
CA SER A 84 -1.13 14.15 -5.85
C SER A 84 -0.24 13.03 -6.39
N GLY A 85 -0.30 11.82 -5.80
CA GLY A 85 0.45 10.66 -6.28
C GLY A 85 -0.04 10.12 -7.61
N SER A 86 -1.25 10.49 -8.05
CA SER A 86 -1.76 10.14 -9.39
C SER A 86 -1.27 11.12 -10.47
N LEU A 87 -0.88 12.33 -10.07
CA LEU A 87 -0.44 13.40 -10.98
C LEU A 87 1.09 13.50 -11.08
N MET A 88 1.81 13.01 -10.07
CA MET A 88 3.27 13.10 -10.01
C MET A 88 3.94 11.90 -10.68
N PRO A 89 5.14 12.09 -11.28
CA PRO A 89 5.95 11.00 -11.80
C PRO A 89 6.28 10.00 -10.68
N GLN A 90 6.37 8.73 -11.05
CA GLN A 90 6.62 7.65 -10.11
C GLN A 90 8.02 7.72 -9.53
N SER A 91 8.12 7.48 -8.23
CA SER A 91 9.41 7.42 -7.54
C SER A 91 10.25 6.23 -8.04
N ALA A 92 11.55 6.44 -8.24
CA ALA A 92 12.51 5.39 -8.60
C ALA A 92 12.55 4.22 -7.60
N VAL A 93 12.09 4.43 -6.36
CA VAL A 93 11.99 3.39 -5.32
C VAL A 93 11.10 2.21 -5.75
N ILE A 94 10.17 2.40 -6.68
CA ILE A 94 9.33 1.32 -7.24
C ILE A 94 10.18 0.23 -7.92
N TYR A 95 11.31 0.62 -8.51
CA TYR A 95 12.23 -0.29 -9.21
C TYR A 95 13.31 -0.85 -8.28
N ALA A 96 13.31 -0.49 -7.00
CA ALA A 96 14.26 -1.01 -6.04
C ALA A 96 14.02 -2.52 -5.81
N LYS A 97 15.12 -3.28 -5.67
CA LYS A 97 15.04 -4.71 -5.35
C LYS A 97 14.22 -4.95 -4.09
N PRO A 98 13.44 -6.04 -4.03
CA PRO A 98 12.76 -6.45 -2.80
C PRO A 98 13.74 -6.56 -1.63
N LEU A 99 13.23 -6.40 -0.41
CA LEU A 99 14.01 -6.68 0.78
C LEU A 99 14.26 -8.20 0.88
N PRO A 100 15.44 -8.64 1.29
CA PRO A 100 15.76 -10.08 1.39
C PRO A 100 14.72 -10.87 2.20
N GLU A 101 14.20 -10.26 3.27
CA GLU A 101 13.22 -10.85 4.18
C GLU A 101 11.86 -11.16 3.52
N VAL A 102 11.52 -10.46 2.45
CA VAL A 102 10.25 -10.63 1.71
C VAL A 102 10.44 -11.12 0.27
N GLN A 103 11.69 -11.41 -0.13
CA GLN A 103 12.00 -11.88 -1.49
C GLN A 103 11.17 -13.11 -1.87
N PHE A 104 11.04 -14.07 -0.96
CA PHE A 104 10.27 -15.29 -1.18
C PHE A 104 8.78 -15.02 -1.49
N LEU A 105 8.18 -13.96 -0.92
CA LEU A 105 6.80 -13.56 -1.22
C LEU A 105 6.69 -12.98 -2.63
N VAL A 106 7.67 -12.19 -3.04
CA VAL A 106 7.71 -11.61 -4.39
C VAL A 106 7.88 -12.70 -5.43
N ASP A 107 8.79 -13.66 -5.17
CA ASP A 107 9.03 -14.80 -6.05
C ASP A 107 7.80 -15.71 -6.16
N ALA A 108 7.09 -15.92 -5.05
CA ALA A 108 5.84 -16.68 -5.03
C ALA A 108 4.73 -15.95 -5.81
N ALA A 109 4.61 -14.62 -5.64
CA ALA A 109 3.63 -13.81 -6.34
C ALA A 109 3.88 -13.79 -7.86
N THR A 110 5.14 -13.71 -8.30
CA THR A 110 5.52 -13.77 -9.73
C THR A 110 5.24 -15.13 -10.36
N LYS A 111 5.43 -16.21 -9.61
CA LYS A 111 5.14 -17.57 -10.10
C LYS A 111 3.64 -17.90 -10.10
N GLY A 112 2.86 -17.25 -9.26
CA GLY A 112 1.44 -17.52 -9.06
C GLY A 112 0.49 -16.61 -9.85
N ILE A 113 1.00 -15.68 -10.67
CA ILE A 113 0.15 -14.93 -11.61
C ILE A 113 -0.05 -15.85 -12.84
N PRO A 114 -1.19 -16.58 -12.96
CA PRO A 114 -1.57 -17.08 -14.27
C PRO A 114 -1.65 -15.84 -15.18
N GLU A 115 -1.22 -15.94 -16.41
CA GLU A 115 -1.58 -14.97 -17.45
C GLU A 115 -3.11 -14.94 -17.53
N VAL A 116 -3.73 -14.18 -16.62
CA VAL A 116 -5.15 -13.90 -16.74
C VAL A 116 -5.25 -12.94 -17.89
N PRO A 117 -5.86 -13.34 -19.03
CA PRO A 117 -6.04 -12.44 -20.14
C PRO A 117 -6.62 -11.15 -19.61
N GLU A 118 -6.04 -10.05 -19.99
CA GLU A 118 -6.51 -8.73 -19.58
C GLU A 118 -8.03 -8.70 -19.81
N TRP A 119 -8.81 -8.14 -18.88
CA TRP A 119 -10.29 -8.15 -19.01
C TRP A 119 -10.76 -7.64 -20.36
N SER A 120 -9.96 -6.78 -21.02
CA SER A 120 -10.12 -6.34 -22.40
C SER A 120 -10.12 -7.50 -23.38
N GLU A 121 -9.21 -8.46 -23.28
CA GLU A 121 -9.17 -9.63 -24.18
C GLU A 121 -10.40 -10.53 -23.99
N LYS A 122 -10.86 -10.69 -22.74
CA LYS A 122 -12.11 -11.42 -22.45
C LYS A 122 -13.33 -10.71 -23.05
N LEU A 123 -13.34 -9.38 -22.99
CA LEU A 123 -14.41 -8.57 -23.58
C LEU A 123 -14.40 -8.64 -25.10
N PHE A 124 -13.24 -8.52 -25.72
CA PHE A 124 -13.08 -8.67 -27.18
C PHE A 124 -13.47 -10.07 -27.65
N GLY A 125 -13.06 -11.11 -26.95
CA GLY A 125 -13.45 -12.49 -27.26
C GLY A 125 -14.96 -12.71 -27.15
N ALA A 126 -15.61 -12.14 -26.13
CA ALA A 126 -17.06 -12.23 -25.98
C ALA A 126 -17.81 -11.44 -27.09
N MET A 127 -17.33 -10.25 -27.46
CA MET A 127 -17.89 -9.47 -28.56
C MET A 127 -17.75 -10.19 -29.93
N GLU A 128 -16.62 -10.86 -30.16
CA GLU A 128 -16.37 -11.62 -31.37
C GLU A 128 -17.28 -12.86 -31.43
N GLN A 129 -17.50 -13.54 -30.33
CA GLN A 129 -18.48 -14.64 -30.25
C GLN A 129 -19.90 -14.16 -30.55
N LEU A 130 -20.35 -13.04 -29.97
CA LEU A 130 -21.65 -12.45 -30.26
C LEU A 130 -21.81 -12.09 -31.72
N ARG A 131 -20.81 -11.49 -32.33
CA ARG A 131 -20.81 -11.16 -33.77
C ARG A 131 -20.95 -12.40 -34.66
N ASN A 132 -20.26 -13.48 -34.29
CA ASN A 132 -20.30 -14.73 -35.06
C ASN A 132 -21.69 -15.41 -34.92
N VAL A 133 -22.32 -15.34 -33.75
CA VAL A 133 -23.70 -15.85 -33.57
C VAL A 133 -24.70 -15.03 -34.36
N ASP A 134 -24.56 -13.72 -34.45
CA ASP A 134 -25.43 -12.86 -35.24
C ASP A 134 -25.27 -13.16 -36.75
N GLN A 135 -24.05 -13.34 -37.24
CA GLN A 135 -23.79 -13.68 -38.65
C GLN A 135 -24.38 -15.04 -39.01
N GLN A 136 -24.36 -16.03 -38.13
CA GLN A 136 -24.98 -17.33 -38.37
C GLN A 136 -26.50 -17.24 -38.44
N LYS A 137 -27.14 -16.33 -37.70
CA LYS A 137 -28.60 -16.10 -37.78
C LYS A 137 -29.06 -15.45 -39.06
N TYR A 138 -28.21 -14.69 -39.73
CA TYR A 138 -28.54 -14.04 -41.00
C TYR A 138 -28.25 -14.90 -42.24
N GLN A 139 -27.61 -16.08 -42.07
CA GLN A 139 -27.29 -17.01 -43.16
C GLN A 139 -28.19 -18.25 -43.15
N ALA A 140 -29.09 -18.41 -42.18
CA ALA A 140 -30.10 -19.46 -42.07
C ALA A 140 -31.49 -18.91 -42.43
#